data_25d3479855e2dd31c126e6f3223aee3d
#
_entry.id   25d3479855e2dd31c126e6f3223aee3d
#
_cell.length_a   1.000
_cell.length_b   1.000
_cell.length_c   1.000
_cell.angle_alpha   90.00
_cell.angle_beta   90.00
_cell.angle_gamma   90.00
#
_symmetry.space_group_name_H-M   'P 1'
#
loop_
_entity.id
_entity.type
_entity.pdbx_description
1 polymer ?
#
loop_
_entity_poly.entity_id
_entity_poly.type
_entity_poly.pdbx_seq_one_letter_code
_entity_poly.pdbx_strand_id
1 'polypeptide(L)'
;MALVIALIWGIEPFAAYGNTFKRIGRLTGVNYKILVSVAYVESGLNPYAVDVDGRAIFFKSKARAVRAVKIYVREYPSVDIGLMQVNYEIWGRYLNLPVSRLFNPKINILIGAYILSHYIKKYGYSWKTIGRYHSAKYWSNYNYQKKIQYIYGLIGKNK
;
A
#
# COMPACT_ATOMS: atom_id res chain seq x y z
N MET A 1 -6.98 10.87 23.08
CA MET A 1 -8.33 10.41 22.69
C MET A 1 -8.51 10.28 21.17
N ALA A 2 -7.98 11.15 20.34
CA ALA A 2 -8.06 11.05 18.86
C ALA A 2 -7.36 9.81 18.27
N LEU A 3 -6.27 9.33 18.87
CA LEU A 3 -5.50 8.17 18.39
C LEU A 3 -6.23 6.84 18.59
N VAL A 4 -7.06 6.72 19.62
CA VAL A 4 -7.84 5.51 19.93
C VAL A 4 -9.03 5.38 18.96
N ILE A 5 -9.62 6.50 18.55
CA ILE A 5 -10.74 6.52 17.60
C ILE A 5 -10.27 6.10 16.19
N ALA A 6 -9.05 6.51 15.76
CA ALA A 6 -8.47 6.08 14.50
C ALA A 6 -8.21 4.56 14.47
N LEU A 7 -7.89 3.94 15.60
CA LEU A 7 -7.73 2.48 15.72
C LEU A 7 -9.06 1.73 15.62
N ILE A 8 -10.18 2.32 16.07
CA ILE A 8 -11.51 1.69 16.00
C ILE A 8 -12.03 1.73 14.55
N TRP A 9 -11.82 2.82 13.82
CA TRP A 9 -12.18 2.94 12.40
C TRP A 9 -11.26 2.14 11.46
N GLY A 10 -10.04 1.82 11.91
CA GLY A 10 -9.08 1.00 11.14
C GLY A 10 -9.28 -0.52 11.25
N ILE A 11 -10.11 -1.00 12.18
CA ILE A 11 -10.34 -2.44 12.40
C ILE A 11 -11.26 -3.02 11.32
N GLU A 12 -12.28 -2.30 10.85
CA GLU A 12 -13.18 -2.77 9.81
C GLU A 12 -12.47 -3.03 8.46
N PRO A 13 -11.62 -2.12 7.93
CA PRO A 13 -10.86 -2.41 6.73
C PRO A 13 -9.85 -3.56 6.91
N PHE A 14 -9.27 -3.72 8.10
CA PHE A 14 -8.39 -4.86 8.39
C PHE A 14 -9.17 -6.18 8.39
N ALA A 15 -10.35 -6.22 9.01
CA ALA A 15 -11.22 -7.39 9.00
C ALA A 15 -11.61 -7.79 7.56
N ALA A 16 -11.89 -6.79 6.70
CA ALA A 16 -12.24 -7.02 5.30
C ALA A 16 -11.10 -7.66 4.47
N TYR A 17 -9.83 -7.34 4.76
CA TYR A 17 -8.69 -7.79 3.94
C TYR A 17 -7.70 -8.70 4.67
N GLY A 18 -7.89 -8.98 5.96
CA GLY A 18 -6.94 -9.72 6.80
C GLY A 18 -6.55 -11.09 6.23
N ASN A 19 -7.53 -11.88 5.77
CA ASN A 19 -7.27 -13.16 5.12
C ASN A 19 -6.53 -13.03 3.79
N THR A 20 -6.78 -11.96 3.04
CA THR A 20 -6.08 -11.65 1.78
C THR A 20 -4.61 -11.34 2.06
N PHE A 21 -4.30 -10.49 3.05
CA PHE A 21 -2.93 -10.19 3.47
C PHE A 21 -2.17 -11.44 3.93
N LYS A 22 -2.78 -12.27 4.78
CA LYS A 22 -2.17 -13.52 5.25
C LYS A 22 -1.86 -14.48 4.09
N ARG A 23 -2.80 -14.65 3.15
CA ARG A 23 -2.62 -15.53 2.00
C ARG A 23 -1.52 -15.01 1.07
N ILE A 24 -1.54 -13.72 0.74
CA ILE A 24 -0.53 -13.11 -0.14
C ILE A 24 0.85 -13.10 0.53
N GLY A 25 0.92 -12.85 1.83
CA GLY A 25 2.16 -12.94 2.59
C GLY A 25 2.81 -14.32 2.48
N ARG A 26 2.01 -15.41 2.61
CA ARG A 26 2.51 -16.78 2.40
C ARG A 26 3.00 -17.02 0.97
N LEU A 27 2.30 -16.51 -0.03
CA LEU A 27 2.66 -16.69 -1.45
C LEU A 27 3.95 -15.94 -1.82
N THR A 28 4.21 -14.80 -1.22
CA THR A 28 5.33 -13.91 -1.59
C THR A 28 6.53 -13.99 -0.66
N GLY A 29 6.39 -14.71 0.48
CA GLY A 29 7.40 -14.76 1.53
C GLY A 29 7.51 -13.46 2.36
N VAL A 30 6.61 -12.51 2.20
CA VAL A 30 6.58 -11.27 2.97
C VAL A 30 5.65 -11.43 4.18
N ASN A 31 6.15 -11.08 5.37
CA ASN A 31 5.31 -11.13 6.58
C ASN A 31 4.05 -10.29 6.39
N TYR A 32 2.86 -10.91 6.61
CA TYR A 32 1.58 -10.24 6.39
C TYR A 32 1.40 -8.98 7.26
N LYS A 33 2.00 -8.93 8.47
CA LYS A 33 1.97 -7.72 9.31
C LYS A 33 2.69 -6.55 8.64
N ILE A 34 3.77 -6.81 7.91
CA ILE A 34 4.45 -5.79 7.11
C ILE A 34 3.55 -5.31 5.98
N LEU A 35 2.89 -6.22 5.24
CA LEU A 35 1.97 -5.83 4.17
C LEU A 35 0.83 -4.96 4.68
N VAL A 36 0.23 -5.32 5.82
CA VAL A 36 -0.81 -4.51 6.47
C VAL A 36 -0.27 -3.15 6.89
N SER A 37 0.93 -3.11 7.50
CA SER A 37 1.54 -1.87 7.97
C SER A 37 1.86 -0.92 6.82
N VAL A 38 2.37 -1.45 5.70
CA VAL A 38 2.58 -0.67 4.48
C VAL A 38 1.25 -0.13 3.96
N ALA A 39 0.23 -0.97 3.75
CA ALA A 39 -1.07 -0.53 3.26
C ALA A 39 -1.73 0.52 4.18
N TYR A 40 -1.54 0.40 5.49
CA TYR A 40 -2.03 1.39 6.44
C TYR A 40 -1.32 2.75 6.29
N VAL A 41 0.01 2.73 6.18
CA VAL A 41 0.81 3.96 6.03
C VAL A 41 0.56 4.62 4.68
N GLU A 42 0.37 3.83 3.62
CA GLU A 42 0.14 4.32 2.25
C GLU A 42 -1.25 4.93 2.04
N SER A 43 -2.29 4.28 2.55
CA SER A 43 -3.68 4.64 2.20
C SER A 43 -4.65 4.68 3.38
N GLY A 44 -4.21 4.36 4.60
CA GLY A 44 -5.13 4.09 5.71
C GLY A 44 -6.03 2.89 5.45
N LEU A 45 -5.59 1.91 4.65
CA LEU A 45 -6.37 0.76 4.18
C LEU A 45 -7.55 1.15 3.28
N ASN A 46 -7.51 2.31 2.64
CA ASN A 46 -8.54 2.73 1.70
C ASN A 46 -8.25 2.21 0.29
N PRO A 47 -9.11 1.32 -0.29
CA PRO A 47 -8.88 0.75 -1.61
C PRO A 47 -9.06 1.76 -2.75
N TYR A 48 -9.64 2.92 -2.48
CA TYR A 48 -9.91 3.97 -3.46
C TYR A 48 -9.07 5.23 -3.21
N ALA A 49 -7.99 5.09 -2.44
CA ALA A 49 -6.98 6.13 -2.30
C ALA A 49 -6.16 6.27 -3.59
N VAL A 50 -5.83 7.49 -3.93
CA VAL A 50 -4.98 7.84 -5.08
C VAL A 50 -4.04 8.95 -4.65
N ASP A 51 -2.78 8.88 -5.02
CA ASP A 51 -1.86 10.01 -4.95
C ASP A 51 -1.53 10.47 -6.38
N VAL A 52 -1.59 11.78 -6.61
CA VAL A 52 -1.25 12.40 -7.89
C VAL A 52 -0.16 13.43 -7.62
N ASP A 53 1.07 13.12 -7.98
CA ASP A 53 2.25 13.99 -7.77
C ASP A 53 2.36 14.51 -6.33
N GLY A 54 2.15 13.61 -5.33
CA GLY A 54 2.22 13.92 -3.90
C GLY A 54 0.94 14.52 -3.31
N ARG A 55 -0.18 14.52 -4.06
CA ARG A 55 -1.50 14.98 -3.58
C ARG A 55 -2.43 13.81 -3.37
N ALA A 56 -2.72 13.49 -2.12
CA ALA A 56 -3.64 12.41 -1.76
C ALA A 56 -5.10 12.77 -2.05
N ILE A 57 -5.82 11.89 -2.73
CA ILE A 57 -7.24 12.02 -3.09
C ILE A 57 -7.95 10.73 -2.65
N PHE A 58 -9.05 10.87 -1.94
CA PHE A 58 -9.85 9.75 -1.45
C PHE A 58 -11.22 9.73 -2.13
N PHE A 59 -11.48 8.70 -2.92
CA PHE A 59 -12.76 8.56 -3.62
C PHE A 59 -13.76 7.74 -2.81
N LYS A 60 -15.05 8.09 -2.92
CA LYS A 60 -16.15 7.37 -2.24
C LYS A 60 -16.54 6.05 -2.93
N SER A 61 -16.06 5.79 -4.14
CA SER A 61 -16.37 4.57 -4.88
C SER A 61 -15.34 4.25 -5.95
N LYS A 62 -15.21 2.95 -6.26
CA LYS A 62 -14.36 2.46 -7.34
C LYS A 62 -14.67 3.15 -8.68
N ALA A 63 -15.95 3.32 -9.03
CA ALA A 63 -16.34 3.90 -10.31
C ALA A 63 -15.84 5.34 -10.46
N ARG A 64 -15.94 6.15 -9.40
CA ARG A 64 -15.42 7.53 -9.38
C ARG A 64 -13.90 7.54 -9.49
N ALA A 65 -13.20 6.71 -8.70
CA ALA A 65 -11.76 6.59 -8.74
C ALA A 65 -11.24 6.19 -10.12
N VAL A 66 -11.83 5.16 -10.74
CA VAL A 66 -11.44 4.70 -12.09
C VAL A 66 -11.61 5.79 -13.14
N ARG A 67 -12.75 6.52 -13.11
CA ARG A 67 -12.98 7.62 -14.08
C ARG A 67 -11.93 8.72 -13.95
N ALA A 68 -11.66 9.18 -12.74
CA ALA A 68 -10.69 10.23 -12.48
C ALA A 68 -9.26 9.79 -12.86
N VAL A 69 -8.85 8.59 -12.43
CA VAL A 69 -7.48 8.11 -12.67
C VAL A 69 -7.20 7.83 -14.14
N LYS A 70 -8.19 7.45 -14.94
CA LYS A 70 -8.01 7.35 -16.40
C LYS A 70 -7.58 8.67 -17.06
N ILE A 71 -7.95 9.80 -16.46
CA ILE A 71 -7.51 11.14 -16.89
C ILE A 71 -6.12 11.41 -16.30
N TYR A 72 -5.95 11.22 -15.00
CA TYR A 72 -4.69 11.54 -14.29
C TYR A 72 -3.47 10.84 -14.87
N VAL A 73 -3.57 9.56 -15.23
CA VAL A 73 -2.45 8.80 -15.83
C VAL A 73 -2.04 9.27 -17.23
N ARG A 74 -2.77 10.22 -17.83
CA ARG A 74 -2.41 10.87 -19.10
C ARG A 74 -1.80 12.24 -18.88
N GLU A 75 -2.16 12.89 -17.77
CA GLU A 75 -1.81 14.29 -17.49
C GLU A 75 -0.66 14.42 -16.49
N TYR A 76 -0.46 13.43 -15.62
CA TYR A 76 0.51 13.49 -14.53
C TYR A 76 1.55 12.38 -14.64
N PRO A 77 2.83 12.68 -14.35
CA PRO A 77 3.93 11.73 -14.45
C PRO A 77 3.93 10.67 -13.34
N SER A 78 3.25 10.93 -12.20
CA SER A 78 3.17 9.98 -11.10
C SER A 78 1.75 9.88 -10.57
N VAL A 79 1.18 8.66 -10.64
CA VAL A 79 -0.13 8.34 -10.08
C VAL A 79 -0.04 7.03 -9.32
N ASP A 80 -0.21 7.09 -8.00
CA ASP A 80 -0.19 5.93 -7.11
C ASP A 80 -1.60 5.51 -6.73
N ILE A 81 -1.90 4.20 -6.77
CA ILE A 81 -3.28 3.72 -6.77
C ILE A 81 -3.50 2.65 -5.70
N GLY A 82 -4.55 2.83 -4.91
CA GLY A 82 -5.17 1.81 -4.08
C GLY A 82 -4.49 1.57 -2.74
N LEU A 83 -4.77 0.42 -2.11
CA LEU A 83 -4.34 0.07 -0.75
C LEU A 83 -2.84 0.22 -0.51
N MET A 84 -2.04 -0.29 -1.45
CA MET A 84 -0.58 -0.30 -1.37
C MET A 84 0.05 0.84 -2.19
N GLN A 85 -0.74 1.81 -2.68
CA GLN A 85 -0.28 2.94 -3.49
C GLN A 85 0.68 2.48 -4.60
N VAL A 86 0.19 1.57 -5.44
CA VAL A 86 0.98 1.04 -6.57
C VAL A 86 1.10 2.09 -7.66
N ASN A 87 2.33 2.48 -7.98
CA ASN A 87 2.60 3.46 -9.04
C ASN A 87 2.19 2.90 -10.41
N TYR A 88 1.31 3.63 -11.11
CA TYR A 88 0.79 3.20 -12.40
C TYR A 88 1.83 3.26 -13.50
N GLU A 89 2.64 4.31 -13.56
CA GLU A 89 3.64 4.49 -14.62
C GLU A 89 4.70 3.40 -14.59
N ILE A 90 5.11 2.99 -13.39
CA ILE A 90 6.15 1.97 -13.20
C ILE A 90 5.53 0.57 -13.32
N TRP A 91 4.52 0.26 -12.52
CA TRP A 91 4.01 -1.10 -12.35
C TRP A 91 2.75 -1.40 -13.15
N GLY A 92 1.84 -0.44 -13.25
CA GLY A 92 0.60 -0.60 -14.04
C GLY A 92 0.92 -0.82 -15.52
N ARG A 93 1.81 0.00 -16.08
CA ARG A 93 2.25 -0.12 -17.48
C ARG A 93 3.11 -1.36 -17.70
N TYR A 94 4.09 -1.60 -16.82
CA TYR A 94 4.96 -2.78 -16.92
C TYR A 94 4.17 -4.10 -16.93
N LEU A 95 3.14 -4.21 -16.10
CA LEU A 95 2.29 -5.39 -16.00
C LEU A 95 1.11 -5.37 -17.00
N ASN A 96 1.03 -4.36 -17.85
CA ASN A 96 -0.05 -4.13 -18.82
C ASN A 96 -1.45 -4.23 -18.17
N LEU A 97 -1.61 -3.61 -17.01
CA LEU A 97 -2.86 -3.66 -16.24
C LEU A 97 -3.73 -2.43 -16.53
N PRO A 98 -5.01 -2.61 -16.81
CA PRO A 98 -5.92 -1.47 -16.84
C PRO A 98 -6.09 -0.88 -15.43
N VAL A 99 -6.23 0.46 -15.35
CA VAL A 99 -6.42 1.22 -14.10
C VAL A 99 -7.44 0.57 -13.15
N SER A 100 -8.55 0.05 -13.68
CA SER A 100 -9.62 -0.57 -12.90
C SER A 100 -9.16 -1.80 -12.09
N ARG A 101 -8.11 -2.49 -12.54
CA ARG A 101 -7.55 -3.66 -11.86
C ARG A 101 -6.74 -3.28 -10.64
N LEU A 102 -6.07 -2.12 -10.64
CA LEU A 102 -5.33 -1.63 -9.49
C LEU A 102 -6.22 -1.21 -8.31
N PHE A 103 -7.50 -0.94 -8.57
CA PHE A 103 -8.51 -0.74 -7.52
C PHE A 103 -9.13 -2.04 -6.99
N ASN A 104 -8.69 -3.20 -7.45
CA ASN A 104 -9.05 -4.47 -6.83
C ASN A 104 -8.11 -4.73 -5.65
N PRO A 105 -8.60 -4.84 -4.40
CA PRO A 105 -7.77 -4.99 -3.22
C PRO A 105 -6.79 -6.17 -3.30
N LYS A 106 -7.25 -7.33 -3.76
CA LYS A 106 -6.42 -8.53 -3.89
C LYS A 106 -5.27 -8.34 -4.89
N ILE A 107 -5.55 -7.71 -6.04
CA ILE A 107 -4.53 -7.45 -7.06
C ILE A 107 -3.55 -6.41 -6.56
N ASN A 108 -4.04 -5.33 -5.95
CA ASN A 108 -3.22 -4.26 -5.43
C ASN A 108 -2.25 -4.74 -4.32
N ILE A 109 -2.76 -5.53 -3.36
CA ILE A 109 -1.94 -6.15 -2.30
C ILE A 109 -0.91 -7.11 -2.91
N LEU A 110 -1.28 -7.91 -3.91
CA LEU A 110 -0.37 -8.85 -4.56
C LEU A 110 0.79 -8.13 -5.24
N ILE A 111 0.52 -7.04 -5.96
CA ILE A 111 1.57 -6.24 -6.62
C ILE A 111 2.47 -5.58 -5.58
N GLY A 112 1.92 -4.94 -4.56
CA GLY A 112 2.70 -4.34 -3.48
C GLY A 112 3.58 -5.36 -2.75
N ALA A 113 3.06 -6.56 -2.49
CA ALA A 113 3.83 -7.65 -1.89
C ALA A 113 4.94 -8.15 -2.82
N TYR A 114 4.69 -8.23 -4.14
CA TYR A 114 5.70 -8.57 -5.14
C TYR A 114 6.85 -7.54 -5.15
N ILE A 115 6.54 -6.26 -5.12
CA ILE A 115 7.52 -5.17 -5.05
C ILE A 115 8.39 -5.33 -3.79
N LEU A 116 7.79 -5.54 -2.63
CA LEU A 116 8.50 -5.77 -1.38
C LEU A 116 9.37 -7.04 -1.43
N SER A 117 8.83 -8.13 -1.94
CA SER A 117 9.56 -9.39 -2.11
C SER A 117 10.79 -9.22 -3.00
N HIS A 118 10.66 -8.46 -4.10
CA HIS A 118 11.77 -8.12 -4.99
C HIS A 118 12.88 -7.35 -4.24
N TYR A 119 12.54 -6.33 -3.47
CA TYR A 119 13.52 -5.60 -2.66
C TYR A 119 14.17 -6.48 -1.58
N ILE A 120 13.39 -7.33 -0.91
CA ILE A 120 13.90 -8.27 0.09
C ILE A 120 14.90 -9.25 -0.52
N LYS A 121 14.59 -9.81 -1.68
CA LYS A 121 15.50 -10.72 -2.41
C LYS A 121 16.81 -10.02 -2.81
N LYS A 122 16.72 -8.75 -3.21
CA LYS A 122 17.89 -7.99 -3.69
C LYS A 122 18.77 -7.45 -2.56
N TYR A 123 18.19 -7.01 -1.44
CA TYR A 123 18.90 -6.25 -0.39
C TYR A 123 18.85 -6.90 1.00
N GLY A 124 18.29 -8.11 1.12
CA GLY A 124 18.07 -8.78 2.40
C GLY A 124 16.86 -8.27 3.16
N TYR A 125 16.40 -9.02 4.16
CA TYR A 125 15.23 -8.70 4.98
C TYR A 125 15.61 -7.73 6.12
N SER A 126 15.30 -6.47 5.98
CA SER A 126 15.56 -5.43 6.98
C SER A 126 14.53 -4.31 6.92
N TRP A 127 14.42 -3.52 7.99
CA TRP A 127 13.55 -2.33 7.99
C TRP A 127 13.97 -1.30 6.95
N LYS A 128 15.28 -1.15 6.73
CA LYS A 128 15.81 -0.31 5.65
C LYS A 128 15.36 -0.77 4.27
N THR A 129 15.30 -2.08 4.05
CA THR A 129 14.80 -2.67 2.80
C THR A 129 13.30 -2.45 2.64
N ILE A 130 12.52 -2.62 3.72
CA ILE A 130 11.08 -2.33 3.70
C ILE A 130 10.83 -0.85 3.37
N GLY A 131 11.64 0.05 3.94
CA GLY A 131 11.55 1.49 3.66
C GLY A 131 11.80 1.86 2.19
N ARG A 132 12.48 1.03 1.40
CA ARG A 132 12.70 1.22 -0.04
C ARG A 132 11.40 1.14 -0.85
N TYR A 133 10.36 0.59 -0.28
CA TYR A 133 9.03 0.62 -0.91
C TYR A 133 8.60 2.04 -1.25
N HIS A 134 8.81 2.97 -0.33
CA HIS A 134 8.49 4.38 -0.51
C HIS A 134 9.63 5.15 -1.21
N SER A 135 10.89 4.94 -0.77
CA SER A 135 12.01 5.70 -1.30
C SER A 135 13.36 5.02 -1.05
N ALA A 136 14.27 5.18 -2.00
CA ALA A 136 15.68 4.84 -1.81
C ALA A 136 16.47 5.95 -1.08
N LYS A 137 15.94 7.19 -1.01
CA LYS A 137 16.60 8.34 -0.34
C LYS A 137 16.62 8.12 1.17
N TYR A 138 17.77 8.33 1.81
CA TYR A 138 18.00 7.97 3.21
C TYR A 138 16.94 8.49 4.19
N TRP A 139 16.71 9.79 4.24
CA TRP A 139 15.79 10.39 5.21
C TRP A 139 14.32 10.01 4.95
N SER A 140 13.91 9.98 3.70
CA SER A 140 12.56 9.56 3.33
C SER A 140 12.31 8.10 3.71
N ASN A 141 13.27 7.22 3.40
CA ASN A 141 13.25 5.82 3.79
C ASN A 141 13.21 5.66 5.33
N TYR A 142 14.08 6.37 6.07
CA TYR A 142 14.15 6.28 7.53
C TYR A 142 12.84 6.68 8.21
N ASN A 143 12.24 7.81 7.80
CA ASN A 143 10.97 8.26 8.36
C ASN A 143 9.82 7.29 8.04
N TYR A 144 9.81 6.76 6.82
CA TYR A 144 8.82 5.79 6.40
C TYR A 144 8.93 4.47 7.18
N GLN A 145 10.13 3.90 7.30
CA GLN A 145 10.31 2.66 8.06
C GLN A 145 9.89 2.80 9.52
N LYS A 146 10.10 3.96 10.16
CA LYS A 146 9.63 4.23 11.53
C LYS A 146 8.10 4.16 11.65
N LYS A 147 7.39 4.73 10.67
CA LYS A 147 5.92 4.61 10.62
C LYS A 147 5.49 3.15 10.49
N ILE A 148 6.13 2.38 9.59
CA ILE A 148 5.83 0.96 9.41
C ILE A 148 6.10 0.16 10.69
N GLN A 149 7.24 0.38 11.34
CA GLN A 149 7.59 -0.28 12.61
C GLN A 149 6.54 -0.03 13.70
N TYR A 150 6.08 1.22 13.81
CA TYR A 150 5.06 1.59 14.78
C TYR A 150 3.75 0.81 14.54
N ILE A 151 3.23 0.84 13.32
CA ILE A 151 2.00 0.11 12.96
C ILE A 151 2.19 -1.40 13.12
N TYR A 152 3.33 -1.95 12.69
CA TYR A 152 3.67 -3.37 12.85
C TYR A 152 3.62 -3.81 14.33
N GLY A 153 4.12 -2.97 15.23
CA GLY A 153 4.08 -3.23 16.68
C GLY A 153 2.67 -3.20 17.29
N LEU A 154 1.71 -2.52 16.65
CA LEU A 154 0.31 -2.50 17.09
C LEU A 154 -0.47 -3.75 16.64
N ILE A 155 -0.07 -4.36 15.50
CA ILE A 155 -0.76 -5.54 14.98
C ILE A 155 -0.44 -6.77 15.85
N GLY A 156 -1.45 -7.29 16.55
CA GLY A 156 -1.35 -8.49 17.38
C GLY A 156 -1.07 -8.24 18.86
N LYS A 157 -1.14 -6.98 19.34
CA LYS A 157 -1.18 -6.66 20.77
C LYS A 157 -2.58 -6.81 21.37
N ASN A 158 -3.61 -6.92 20.55
CA ASN A 158 -4.99 -7.18 20.97
C ASN A 158 -5.25 -8.69 20.87
N LYS A 159 -4.73 -9.43 21.84
CA LYS A 159 -5.20 -10.77 22.22
C LYS A 159 -5.89 -10.69 23.55
#